data_8ca44230b01de152a27038f6d5f7b0b1
#
_entry.id   8ca44230b01de152a27038f6d5f7b0b1
#
_cell.length_a   1.000
_cell.length_b   1.000
_cell.length_c   1.000
_cell.angle_alpha   90.00
_cell.angle_beta   90.00
_cell.angle_gamma   90.00
#
_symmetry.space_group_name_H-M   'P 1'
#
loop_
_entity.id
_entity.type
_entity.pdbx_description
1 polymer ?
#
loop_
_entity_poly.entity_id
_entity_poly.type
_entity_poly.pdbx_seq_one_letter_code
_entity_poly.pdbx_strand_id
1 'polypeptide(L)'
;MNTIFRKSMLSVAGLAFAGGVFAGPIAAHANPVDAKPVAVAVQAAAPKPQGDQSHITLDDEQTANVKAIIAATKKAGLPERAAVISIATSLQESKLENLGHLGDANDHDSLGLFQQRPTSGWGTPEQITNPEYSTTAFLKGLRQVDGWQDMPLTEAAQTVQVSAYPDAYAQWEQQATDLVGQYWNS
;
A
#
# COMPACT_ATOMS: atom_id res chain seq x y z
N MET A 1 -13.78 -28.06 24.46
CA MET A 1 -12.51 -28.06 25.20
C MET A 1 -11.77 -26.77 24.82
N ASN A 2 -11.67 -25.89 25.82
CA ASN A 2 -11.07 -24.55 25.66
C ASN A 2 -9.55 -24.65 25.67
N THR A 3 -8.89 -23.95 24.75
CA THR A 3 -7.47 -23.64 24.93
C THR A 3 -7.23 -22.16 24.65
N ILE A 4 -7.04 -21.45 25.77
CA ILE A 4 -6.67 -20.05 25.89
C ILE A 4 -5.18 -19.93 25.55
N PHE A 5 -4.78 -19.08 24.58
CA PHE A 5 -3.38 -18.68 24.41
C PHE A 5 -3.14 -17.30 25.03
N ARG A 6 -2.20 -17.31 25.96
CA ARG A 6 -1.79 -16.22 26.85
C ARG A 6 -0.94 -15.19 26.09
N LYS A 7 -1.24 -13.92 26.38
CA LYS A 7 -0.39 -12.76 26.07
C LYS A 7 0.91 -12.85 26.88
N SER A 8 2.05 -12.63 26.23
CA SER A 8 3.31 -12.33 26.91
C SER A 8 3.69 -10.88 26.64
N MET A 9 3.55 -10.05 27.68
CA MET A 9 4.19 -8.73 27.78
C MET A 9 5.66 -8.92 28.13
N LEU A 10 6.56 -8.28 27.38
CA LEU A 10 7.94 -8.04 27.85
C LEU A 10 8.10 -6.53 28.05
N SER A 11 8.20 -6.15 29.33
CA SER A 11 8.65 -4.83 29.77
C SER A 11 10.18 -4.79 29.77
N VAL A 12 10.78 -3.75 29.21
CA VAL A 12 12.19 -3.44 29.45
C VAL A 12 12.29 -2.09 30.13
N ALA A 13 12.91 -2.14 31.29
CA ALA A 13 13.09 -1.05 32.23
C ALA A 13 14.20 -0.08 31.78
N GLY A 14 14.05 1.18 32.27
CA GLY A 14 14.94 2.28 31.97
C GLY A 14 16.33 2.20 32.61
N LEU A 15 17.22 3.03 32.07
CA LEU A 15 18.46 3.44 32.74
C LEU A 15 18.52 4.95 32.78
N ALA A 16 18.49 5.48 34.00
CA ALA A 16 18.76 6.87 34.30
C ALA A 16 20.26 7.08 34.42
N PHE A 17 20.81 8.14 33.82
CA PHE A 17 22.11 8.69 34.20
C PHE A 17 21.94 10.12 34.71
N ALA A 18 22.28 10.30 35.98
CA ALA A 18 22.40 11.58 36.65
C ALA A 18 23.89 12.02 36.66
N GLY A 19 24.11 13.29 36.58
CA GLY A 19 25.33 13.86 37.13
C GLY A 19 26.03 14.94 36.31
N GLY A 20 26.09 16.17 36.87
CA GLY A 20 27.20 17.07 36.59
C GLY A 20 26.81 18.54 36.38
N VAL A 21 26.64 19.26 37.50
CA VAL A 21 26.52 20.75 37.56
C VAL A 21 27.90 21.35 37.38
N PHE A 22 28.05 22.33 36.47
CA PHE A 22 29.05 23.42 36.60
C PHE A 22 28.42 24.75 36.16
N ALA A 23 28.40 25.66 37.12
CA ALA A 23 27.97 27.04 36.94
C ALA A 23 29.14 27.93 36.50
N GLY A 24 28.83 28.87 35.61
CA GLY A 24 29.68 30.06 35.35
C GLY A 24 28.97 31.02 34.41
N PRO A 25 28.83 32.31 34.79
CA PRO A 25 28.04 33.27 34.02
C PRO A 25 28.90 34.00 32.98
N ILE A 26 28.44 34.00 31.72
CA ILE A 26 28.87 35.00 30.74
C ILE A 26 27.62 35.53 30.06
N ALA A 27 27.31 36.80 30.33
CA ALA A 27 26.29 37.56 29.63
C ALA A 27 26.80 37.94 28.23
N ALA A 28 26.13 37.47 27.19
CA ALA A 28 26.22 38.05 25.86
C ALA A 28 24.83 38.19 25.30
N HIS A 29 24.39 39.43 25.07
CA HIS A 29 23.14 39.75 24.40
C HIS A 29 23.27 39.36 22.92
N ALA A 30 22.53 38.39 22.50
CA ALA A 30 22.26 38.11 21.10
C ALA A 30 20.76 38.03 20.92
N ASN A 31 20.20 38.82 20.01
CA ASN A 31 18.79 38.82 19.65
C ASN A 31 18.36 37.43 19.18
N PRO A 32 17.21 36.92 19.61
CA PRO A 32 16.68 35.69 19.04
C PRO A 32 16.12 35.98 17.64
N VAL A 33 16.82 35.54 16.62
CA VAL A 33 16.23 35.38 15.31
C VAL A 33 15.39 34.08 15.43
N ASP A 34 14.08 34.20 15.44
CA ASP A 34 13.12 33.08 15.37
C ASP A 34 13.28 32.37 14.03
N ALA A 35 14.28 31.53 13.93
CA ALA A 35 14.37 30.54 12.87
C ALA A 35 13.57 29.29 13.33
N LYS A 36 12.29 29.23 12.94
CA LYS A 36 11.55 27.98 13.00
C LYS A 36 12.34 26.93 12.21
N PRO A 37 12.66 25.77 12.81
CA PRO A 37 13.26 24.70 12.05
C PRO A 37 12.25 24.27 10.98
N VAL A 38 12.56 24.49 9.71
CA VAL A 38 11.86 23.85 8.60
C VAL A 38 12.27 22.38 8.69
N ALA A 39 11.38 21.56 9.23
CA ALA A 39 11.52 20.12 9.15
C ALA A 39 11.44 19.76 7.66
N VAL A 40 12.60 19.58 7.04
CA VAL A 40 12.68 18.90 5.74
C VAL A 40 12.28 17.46 6.03
N ALA A 41 11.04 17.13 5.69
CA ALA A 41 10.60 15.73 5.66
C ALA A 41 11.49 15.03 4.63
N VAL A 42 12.48 14.30 5.11
CA VAL A 42 13.23 13.34 4.29
C VAL A 42 12.20 12.26 3.96
N GLN A 43 11.61 12.37 2.78
CA GLN A 43 10.72 11.35 2.25
C GLN A 43 11.61 10.12 2.03
N ALA A 44 11.40 9.09 2.83
CA ALA A 44 12.10 7.82 2.65
C ALA A 44 11.85 7.36 1.21
N ALA A 45 12.91 7.02 0.49
CA ALA A 45 12.77 6.48 -0.84
C ALA A 45 11.96 5.17 -0.75
N ALA A 46 10.97 5.02 -1.63
CA ALA A 46 10.20 3.78 -1.70
C ALA A 46 11.14 2.56 -1.80
N PRO A 47 10.78 1.44 -1.17
CA PRO A 47 11.55 0.21 -1.31
C PRO A 47 11.78 -0.12 -2.79
N LYS A 48 12.96 -0.66 -3.12
CA LYS A 48 13.27 -1.06 -4.50
C LYS A 48 12.51 -2.35 -4.84
N PRO A 49 12.10 -2.53 -6.13
CA PRO A 49 11.50 -3.76 -6.60
C PRO A 49 12.34 -4.99 -6.23
N GLN A 50 11.67 -6.05 -5.79
CA GLN A 50 12.31 -7.29 -5.37
C GLN A 50 12.17 -8.38 -6.43
N GLY A 51 13.23 -9.16 -6.64
CA GLY A 51 13.25 -10.29 -7.56
C GLY A 51 13.15 -9.91 -9.04
N ASP A 52 12.93 -10.93 -9.88
CA ASP A 52 12.73 -10.77 -11.31
C ASP A 52 11.44 -10.01 -11.60
N GLN A 53 11.50 -9.05 -12.51
CA GLN A 53 10.36 -8.21 -12.86
C GLN A 53 9.69 -8.68 -14.14
N SER A 54 8.36 -8.76 -14.10
CA SER A 54 7.50 -9.09 -15.23
C SER A 54 6.95 -7.83 -15.90
N HIS A 55 6.66 -7.95 -17.18
CA HIS A 55 6.07 -6.87 -17.96
C HIS A 55 5.11 -7.41 -19.01
N ILE A 56 3.97 -6.77 -19.18
CA ILE A 56 3.01 -7.05 -20.25
C ILE A 56 2.72 -5.77 -21.04
N THR A 57 2.41 -5.92 -22.31
CA THR A 57 1.84 -4.82 -23.10
C THR A 57 0.37 -4.67 -22.76
N LEU A 58 -0.07 -3.47 -22.42
CA LEU A 58 -1.46 -3.19 -22.09
C LEU A 58 -2.26 -2.82 -23.33
N ASP A 59 -3.49 -3.27 -23.39
CA ASP A 59 -4.49 -2.76 -24.33
C ASP A 59 -5.18 -1.48 -23.80
N ASP A 60 -6.16 -0.99 -24.56
CA ASP A 60 -6.89 0.24 -24.21
C ASP A 60 -7.76 0.07 -22.94
N GLU A 61 -8.35 -1.11 -22.74
CA GLU A 61 -9.16 -1.40 -21.54
C GLU A 61 -8.28 -1.48 -20.30
N GLN A 62 -7.20 -2.22 -20.35
CA GLN A 62 -6.23 -2.32 -19.26
C GLN A 62 -5.64 -0.95 -18.91
N THR A 63 -5.34 -0.13 -19.93
CA THR A 63 -4.88 1.25 -19.72
C THR A 63 -5.96 2.12 -19.06
N ALA A 64 -7.23 1.97 -19.44
CA ALA A 64 -8.33 2.66 -18.78
C ALA A 64 -8.48 2.22 -17.31
N ASN A 65 -8.29 0.95 -17.03
CA ASN A 65 -8.31 0.40 -15.67
C ASN A 65 -7.16 0.94 -14.81
N VAL A 66 -5.95 1.10 -15.36
CA VAL A 66 -4.83 1.78 -14.66
C VAL A 66 -5.24 3.20 -14.26
N LYS A 67 -5.81 3.97 -15.19
CA LYS A 67 -6.25 5.35 -14.93
C LYS A 67 -7.37 5.40 -13.88
N ALA A 68 -8.30 4.44 -13.89
CA ALA A 68 -9.37 4.33 -12.89
C ALA A 68 -8.81 4.04 -11.49
N ILE A 69 -7.83 3.14 -11.37
CA ILE A 69 -7.12 2.86 -10.11
C ILE A 69 -6.43 4.13 -9.58
N ILE A 70 -5.70 4.83 -10.44
CA ILE A 70 -5.02 6.09 -10.07
C ILE A 70 -6.03 7.14 -9.62
N ALA A 71 -7.13 7.33 -10.35
CA ALA A 71 -8.17 8.29 -10.01
C ALA A 71 -8.82 7.98 -8.65
N ALA A 72 -9.15 6.70 -8.39
CA ALA A 72 -9.69 6.26 -7.12
C ALA A 72 -8.69 6.47 -5.97
N THR A 73 -7.39 6.24 -6.20
CA THR A 73 -6.33 6.48 -5.21
C THR A 73 -6.22 7.96 -4.85
N LYS A 74 -6.21 8.84 -5.87
CA LYS A 74 -6.21 10.31 -5.66
C LYS A 74 -7.46 10.77 -4.90
N LYS A 75 -8.63 10.29 -5.29
CA LYS A 75 -9.91 10.59 -4.63
C LYS A 75 -9.90 10.16 -3.17
N ALA A 76 -9.23 9.05 -2.85
CA ALA A 76 -9.02 8.59 -1.49
C ALA A 76 -7.98 9.42 -0.71
N GLY A 77 -7.28 10.38 -1.33
CA GLY A 77 -6.23 11.20 -0.71
C GLY A 77 -4.98 10.38 -0.35
N LEU A 78 -4.67 9.33 -1.11
CA LEU A 78 -3.52 8.47 -0.88
C LEU A 78 -2.37 8.80 -1.85
N PRO A 79 -1.11 8.56 -1.45
CA PRO A 79 0.07 8.83 -2.26
C PRO A 79 0.24 7.85 -3.43
N GLU A 80 1.15 8.17 -4.36
CA GLU A 80 1.52 7.33 -5.51
C GLU A 80 1.83 5.88 -5.12
N ARG A 81 2.49 5.66 -3.99
CA ARG A 81 2.79 4.31 -3.48
C ARG A 81 1.55 3.43 -3.35
N ALA A 82 0.41 3.98 -2.95
CA ALA A 82 -0.84 3.22 -2.87
C ALA A 82 -1.35 2.82 -4.26
N ALA A 83 -1.19 3.68 -5.27
CA ALA A 83 -1.52 3.33 -6.65
C ALA A 83 -0.59 2.25 -7.20
N VAL A 84 0.73 2.34 -6.92
CA VAL A 84 1.70 1.30 -7.30
C VAL A 84 1.30 -0.06 -6.72
N ILE A 85 1.00 -0.13 -5.42
CA ILE A 85 0.56 -1.38 -4.77
C ILE A 85 -0.74 -1.89 -5.40
N SER A 86 -1.72 -1.02 -5.64
CA SER A 86 -3.01 -1.40 -6.23
C SER A 86 -2.86 -1.93 -7.67
N ILE A 87 -2.06 -1.27 -8.50
CA ILE A 87 -1.80 -1.69 -9.88
C ILE A 87 -1.04 -3.01 -9.92
N ALA A 88 0.02 -3.17 -9.11
CA ALA A 88 0.75 -4.43 -9.04
C ALA A 88 -0.14 -5.59 -8.57
N THR A 89 -1.04 -5.31 -7.61
CA THR A 89 -2.03 -6.28 -7.16
C THR A 89 -2.96 -6.68 -8.31
N SER A 90 -3.56 -5.72 -9.01
CA SER A 90 -4.45 -5.99 -10.14
C SER A 90 -3.72 -6.70 -11.30
N LEU A 91 -2.46 -6.35 -11.58
CA LEU A 91 -1.62 -7.09 -12.54
C LEU A 91 -1.46 -8.55 -12.16
N GLN A 92 -1.27 -8.85 -10.88
CA GLN A 92 -1.17 -10.24 -10.42
C GLN A 92 -2.51 -10.97 -10.49
N GLU A 93 -3.58 -10.36 -10.05
CA GLU A 93 -4.89 -11.01 -9.90
C GLU A 93 -5.60 -11.23 -11.25
N SER A 94 -5.58 -10.23 -12.13
CA SER A 94 -6.37 -10.22 -13.36
C SER A 94 -5.63 -9.74 -14.60
N LYS A 95 -4.36 -9.40 -14.50
CA LYS A 95 -3.63 -8.67 -15.56
C LYS A 95 -4.28 -7.33 -15.92
N LEU A 96 -4.90 -6.65 -14.97
CA LEU A 96 -5.69 -5.42 -15.17
C LEU A 96 -6.96 -5.61 -16.01
N GLU A 97 -7.44 -6.82 -16.17
CA GLU A 97 -8.71 -7.12 -16.81
C GLU A 97 -9.84 -7.06 -15.77
N ASN A 98 -10.93 -6.35 -16.09
CA ASN A 98 -12.06 -6.25 -15.18
C ASN A 98 -13.01 -7.44 -15.36
N LEU A 99 -12.58 -8.61 -14.89
CA LEU A 99 -13.19 -9.90 -15.14
C LEU A 99 -14.57 -10.02 -14.48
N GLY A 100 -15.58 -10.35 -15.30
CA GLY A 100 -16.90 -10.76 -14.83
C GLY A 100 -16.88 -12.22 -14.34
N HIS A 101 -18.07 -12.79 -14.14
CA HIS A 101 -18.20 -14.20 -13.78
C HIS A 101 -17.87 -15.09 -14.99
N LEU A 102 -16.83 -15.93 -14.86
CA LEU A 102 -16.30 -16.78 -15.92
C LEU A 102 -16.90 -18.20 -15.92
N GLY A 103 -18.04 -18.43 -15.27
CA GLY A 103 -18.65 -19.75 -15.15
C GLY A 103 -17.74 -20.73 -14.41
N ASP A 104 -17.58 -21.94 -14.97
CA ASP A 104 -16.74 -23.01 -14.38
C ASP A 104 -15.23 -22.68 -14.38
N ALA A 105 -14.80 -21.66 -15.13
CA ALA A 105 -13.42 -21.19 -15.16
C ALA A 105 -13.11 -20.16 -14.04
N ASN A 106 -14.12 -19.78 -13.26
CA ASN A 106 -13.93 -18.83 -12.16
C ASN A 106 -13.19 -19.49 -10.99
N ASP A 107 -12.24 -18.80 -10.40
CA ASP A 107 -11.72 -19.22 -9.09
C ASP A 107 -12.76 -18.85 -8.02
N HIS A 108 -13.63 -19.80 -7.71
CA HIS A 108 -14.79 -19.63 -6.84
C HIS A 108 -15.76 -18.55 -7.39
N ASP A 109 -15.98 -17.48 -6.63
CA ASP A 109 -16.82 -16.33 -6.97
C ASP A 109 -15.99 -15.03 -7.15
N SER A 110 -14.69 -15.17 -7.49
CA SER A 110 -13.77 -14.05 -7.67
C SER A 110 -14.12 -13.20 -8.89
N LEU A 111 -14.11 -11.87 -8.75
CA LEU A 111 -14.53 -10.92 -9.77
C LEU A 111 -13.63 -9.67 -9.80
N GLY A 112 -13.65 -8.99 -10.94
CA GLY A 112 -13.08 -7.67 -11.13
C GLY A 112 -11.55 -7.64 -11.13
N LEU A 113 -11.02 -6.43 -11.06
CA LEU A 113 -9.59 -6.13 -11.13
C LEU A 113 -8.75 -6.80 -10.04
N PHE A 114 -9.31 -6.99 -8.85
CA PHE A 114 -8.61 -7.52 -7.67
C PHE A 114 -9.05 -8.94 -7.31
N GLN A 115 -9.80 -9.60 -8.16
CA GLN A 115 -10.37 -10.94 -7.92
C GLN A 115 -11.02 -11.06 -6.52
N GLN A 116 -11.79 -10.03 -6.18
CA GLN A 116 -12.51 -9.93 -4.92
C GLN A 116 -13.74 -10.83 -4.93
N ARG A 117 -14.11 -11.37 -3.77
CA ARG A 117 -15.19 -12.34 -3.65
C ARG A 117 -16.40 -11.74 -2.91
N PRO A 118 -17.61 -11.78 -3.52
CA PRO A 118 -18.85 -11.39 -2.85
C PRO A 118 -19.07 -12.13 -1.53
N THR A 119 -18.82 -13.44 -1.53
CA THR A 119 -18.96 -14.30 -0.32
C THR A 119 -17.98 -13.96 0.79
N SER A 120 -16.87 -13.28 0.48
CA SER A 120 -15.90 -12.78 1.46
C SER A 120 -16.20 -11.35 1.94
N GLY A 121 -17.32 -10.77 1.52
CA GLY A 121 -17.78 -9.46 2.00
C GLY A 121 -17.18 -8.26 1.30
N TRP A 122 -16.55 -8.43 0.12
CA TRP A 122 -15.97 -7.34 -0.64
C TRP A 122 -17.01 -6.41 -1.30
N GLY A 123 -18.24 -6.91 -1.50
CA GLY A 123 -19.33 -6.18 -2.12
C GLY A 123 -20.21 -7.07 -2.98
N THR A 124 -21.20 -6.47 -3.66
CA THR A 124 -21.98 -7.19 -4.67
C THR A 124 -21.17 -7.39 -5.96
N PRO A 125 -21.55 -8.32 -6.85
CA PRO A 125 -20.88 -8.49 -8.15
C PRO A 125 -20.76 -7.18 -8.94
N GLU A 126 -21.81 -6.37 -8.97
CA GLU A 126 -21.83 -5.08 -9.68
C GLU A 126 -20.89 -4.05 -9.05
N GLN A 127 -20.73 -4.11 -7.73
CA GLN A 127 -19.79 -3.25 -7.01
C GLN A 127 -18.35 -3.67 -7.28
N ILE A 128 -18.05 -4.96 -7.19
CA ILE A 128 -16.69 -5.51 -7.35
C ILE A 128 -16.20 -5.33 -8.80
N THR A 129 -17.09 -5.43 -9.79
CA THR A 129 -16.76 -5.17 -11.19
C THR A 129 -16.76 -3.68 -11.57
N ASN A 130 -17.00 -2.78 -10.61
CA ASN A 130 -16.78 -1.36 -10.80
C ASN A 130 -15.34 -1.02 -10.37
N PRO A 131 -14.45 -0.54 -11.29
CA PRO A 131 -13.04 -0.27 -10.97
C PRO A 131 -12.82 0.72 -9.84
N GLU A 132 -13.66 1.77 -9.72
CA GLU A 132 -13.56 2.75 -8.63
C GLU A 132 -13.92 2.12 -7.29
N TYR A 133 -15.00 1.35 -7.24
CA TYR A 133 -15.45 0.70 -6.01
C TYR A 133 -14.42 -0.34 -5.53
N SER A 134 -14.02 -1.27 -6.40
CA SER A 134 -13.08 -2.35 -6.04
C SER A 134 -11.72 -1.80 -5.60
N THR A 135 -11.23 -0.76 -6.28
CA THR A 135 -10.01 -0.06 -5.85
C THR A 135 -10.20 0.59 -4.48
N THR A 136 -11.32 1.29 -4.26
CA THR A 136 -11.60 1.94 -2.97
C THR A 136 -11.69 0.92 -1.84
N ALA A 137 -12.29 -0.24 -2.09
CA ALA A 137 -12.36 -1.34 -1.12
C ALA A 137 -10.97 -1.89 -0.78
N PHE A 138 -10.10 -2.11 -1.79
CA PHE A 138 -8.72 -2.51 -1.60
C PHE A 138 -7.94 -1.46 -0.78
N LEU A 139 -8.02 -0.18 -1.14
CA LEU A 139 -7.35 0.92 -0.46
C LEU A 139 -7.82 1.09 0.99
N LYS A 140 -9.08 0.79 1.29
CA LYS A 140 -9.58 0.77 2.66
C LYS A 140 -8.89 -0.33 3.48
N GLY A 141 -8.66 -1.50 2.91
CA GLY A 141 -7.86 -2.56 3.53
C GLY A 141 -6.41 -2.13 3.72
N LEU A 142 -5.78 -1.58 2.68
CA LEU A 142 -4.38 -1.13 2.71
C LEU A 142 -4.13 -0.10 3.83
N ARG A 143 -5.05 0.81 4.06
CA ARG A 143 -4.95 1.80 5.16
C ARG A 143 -4.91 1.19 6.56
N GLN A 144 -5.35 -0.05 6.72
CA GLN A 144 -5.33 -0.76 8.02
C GLN A 144 -4.02 -1.52 8.24
N VAL A 145 -3.14 -1.56 7.24
CA VAL A 145 -1.83 -2.20 7.33
C VAL A 145 -0.82 -1.21 7.88
N ASP A 146 -0.34 -1.44 9.09
CA ASP A 146 0.62 -0.54 9.72
C ASP A 146 1.93 -0.50 8.93
N GLY A 147 2.40 0.69 8.58
CA GLY A 147 3.68 0.88 7.88
C GLY A 147 3.69 0.47 6.41
N TRP A 148 2.53 0.28 5.77
CA TRP A 148 2.42 -0.15 4.38
C TRP A 148 3.23 0.70 3.37
N GLN A 149 3.49 1.97 3.69
CA GLN A 149 4.25 2.87 2.83
C GLN A 149 5.71 2.44 2.66
N ASP A 150 6.29 1.88 3.72
CA ASP A 150 7.71 1.58 3.83
C ASP A 150 8.02 0.07 3.74
N MET A 151 6.99 -0.77 3.76
CA MET A 151 7.18 -2.22 3.62
C MET A 151 7.31 -2.65 2.16
N PRO A 152 7.89 -3.84 1.88
CA PRO A 152 7.88 -4.43 0.55
C PRO A 152 6.48 -4.48 -0.04
N LEU A 153 6.35 -4.18 -1.34
CA LEU A 153 5.06 -4.14 -2.03
C LEU A 153 4.27 -5.44 -1.84
N THR A 154 4.95 -6.58 -1.99
CA THR A 154 4.30 -7.88 -1.90
C THR A 154 3.71 -8.14 -0.51
N GLU A 155 4.37 -7.69 0.56
CA GLU A 155 3.86 -7.83 1.93
C GLU A 155 2.62 -6.97 2.16
N ALA A 156 2.62 -5.72 1.65
CA ALA A 156 1.47 -4.84 1.75
C ALA A 156 0.26 -5.40 0.97
N ALA A 157 0.46 -5.84 -0.27
CA ALA A 157 -0.58 -6.44 -1.10
C ALA A 157 -1.13 -7.73 -0.47
N GLN A 158 -0.24 -8.62 -0.02
CA GLN A 158 -0.59 -9.89 0.61
C GLN A 158 -1.43 -9.71 1.89
N THR A 159 -1.09 -8.71 2.71
CA THR A 159 -1.85 -8.45 3.95
C THR A 159 -3.31 -8.08 3.66
N VAL A 160 -3.58 -7.42 2.53
CA VAL A 160 -4.94 -7.07 2.10
C VAL A 160 -5.65 -8.23 1.41
N GLN A 161 -4.97 -8.93 0.48
CA GLN A 161 -5.57 -9.94 -0.40
C GLN A 161 -5.63 -11.35 0.23
N VAL A 162 -4.69 -11.70 1.10
CA VAL A 162 -4.58 -13.03 1.72
C VAL A 162 -4.53 -14.15 0.66
N SER A 163 -3.70 -13.93 -0.37
CA SER A 163 -3.53 -14.86 -1.50
C SER A 163 -2.76 -16.12 -1.11
N ALA A 164 -2.96 -17.21 -1.86
CA ALA A 164 -2.16 -18.43 -1.76
C ALA A 164 -0.69 -18.24 -2.22
N TYR A 165 -0.40 -17.17 -2.96
CA TYR A 165 0.91 -16.86 -3.53
C TYR A 165 1.45 -15.52 -3.01
N PRO A 166 1.94 -15.47 -1.75
CA PRO A 166 2.26 -14.21 -1.06
C PRO A 166 3.34 -13.37 -1.74
N ASP A 167 4.27 -13.98 -2.45
CA ASP A 167 5.40 -13.28 -3.07
C ASP A 167 5.15 -12.89 -4.53
N ALA A 168 4.01 -13.30 -5.10
CA ALA A 168 3.75 -13.15 -6.54
C ALA A 168 3.53 -11.70 -6.99
N TYR A 169 3.19 -10.79 -6.07
CA TYR A 169 2.99 -9.37 -6.39
C TYR A 169 4.29 -8.63 -6.70
N ALA A 170 5.42 -9.06 -6.11
CA ALA A 170 6.72 -8.41 -6.25
C ALA A 170 7.17 -8.26 -7.71
N GLN A 171 6.89 -9.24 -8.57
CA GLN A 171 7.26 -9.22 -9.98
C GLN A 171 6.64 -8.06 -10.79
N TRP A 172 5.58 -7.43 -10.29
CA TRP A 172 4.86 -6.37 -10.99
C TRP A 172 5.21 -4.96 -10.51
N GLU A 173 6.09 -4.83 -9.51
CA GLU A 173 6.38 -3.53 -8.88
C GLU A 173 6.98 -2.52 -9.85
N GLN A 174 7.90 -2.95 -10.74
CA GLN A 174 8.52 -2.05 -11.70
C GLN A 174 7.49 -1.55 -12.71
N GLN A 175 6.71 -2.45 -13.32
CA GLN A 175 5.68 -2.03 -14.28
C GLN A 175 4.63 -1.12 -13.64
N ALA A 176 4.18 -1.43 -12.44
CA ALA A 176 3.23 -0.58 -11.71
C ALA A 176 3.80 0.81 -11.41
N THR A 177 5.08 0.89 -11.05
CA THR A 177 5.79 2.16 -10.82
C THR A 177 5.86 3.00 -12.10
N ASP A 178 6.21 2.38 -13.23
CA ASP A 178 6.30 3.04 -14.52
C ASP A 178 4.93 3.59 -14.97
N LEU A 179 3.86 2.79 -14.79
CA LEU A 179 2.47 3.19 -15.11
C LEU A 179 2.00 4.36 -14.24
N VAL A 180 2.30 4.34 -12.94
CA VAL A 180 1.99 5.47 -12.07
C VAL A 180 2.77 6.71 -12.50
N GLY A 181 4.08 6.59 -12.76
CA GLY A 181 4.89 7.71 -13.25
C GLY A 181 4.34 8.31 -14.55
N GLN A 182 3.81 7.47 -15.44
CA GLN A 182 3.24 7.91 -16.72
C GLN A 182 1.88 8.62 -16.56
N TYR A 183 1.00 8.13 -15.67
CA TYR A 183 -0.41 8.54 -15.65
C TYR A 183 -0.81 9.34 -14.39
N TRP A 184 0.07 9.47 -13.39
CA TRP A 184 -0.29 10.17 -12.15
C TRP A 184 -0.64 11.64 -12.37
N ASN A 185 0.09 12.33 -13.27
CA ASN A 185 -0.10 13.76 -13.53
C ASN A 185 -0.78 14.06 -14.88
N SER A 186 -1.37 13.05 -15.51
CA SER A 186 -2.08 13.21 -16.79
C SER A 186 -3.54 13.62 -16.60
#